data_78170b62b631b4a3a36e6784b9f52e9d
#
_entry.id   78170b62b631b4a3a36e6784b9f52e9d
#
_cell.length_a   1.000
_cell.length_b   1.000
_cell.length_c   1.000
_cell.angle_alpha   90.00
_cell.angle_beta   90.00
_cell.angle_gamma   90.00
#
_symmetry.space_group_name_H-M   'P 1'
#
loop_
_entity.id
_entity.type
_entity.pdbx_description
1 polymer ?
#
loop_
_entity_poly.entity_id
_entity_poly.type
_entity_poly.pdbx_seq_one_letter_code
_entity_poly.pdbx_strand_id
1 'polypeptide(L)'
;MEAQRDPLQSWIGRSETFEDTINPTPVIALTATLDHPATPVSAGTPLPPLWHWLYFLPMHRQSEIGADGHAKRGGFLPPVPLPRRMWAGSQFEFRSPIRVGDRVVRTSTIDDVTTKTGRTGKLVFVKVRHEVFCNDAAEPALVEFHDIVYREAQGPDDVVPPPQAAPVEAAWRRQIVPDDVLLFRYSALTFNGHRIHYDRRYVTQVEG
;
A
#
# COMPACT_ATOMS: atom_id res chain seq x y z
N MET A 1 32.96 16.07 15.92
CA MET A 1 31.69 16.56 15.36
C MET A 1 30.72 15.38 15.37
N GLU A 2 29.80 15.30 16.31
CA GLU A 2 28.71 14.34 16.25
C GLU A 2 27.87 14.65 15.02
N ALA A 3 27.74 13.69 14.12
CA ALA A 3 26.82 13.81 12.98
C ALA A 3 25.42 13.97 13.59
N GLN A 4 24.80 15.12 13.35
CA GLN A 4 23.44 15.42 13.80
C GLN A 4 22.52 14.34 13.21
N ARG A 5 22.06 13.40 14.06
CA ARG A 5 21.15 12.32 13.64
C ARG A 5 19.92 12.94 13.02
N ASP A 6 19.54 12.47 11.84
CA ASP A 6 18.29 12.87 11.18
C ASP A 6 17.12 12.62 12.15
N PRO A 7 16.34 13.65 12.52
CA PRO A 7 15.22 13.48 13.45
C PRO A 7 14.22 12.39 13.02
N LEU A 8 14.13 12.11 11.72
CA LEU A 8 13.24 11.07 11.18
C LEU A 8 13.68 9.66 11.59
N GLN A 9 14.96 9.44 11.86
CA GLN A 9 15.46 8.14 12.32
C GLN A 9 14.95 7.74 13.72
N SER A 10 14.46 8.70 14.52
CA SER A 10 13.84 8.39 15.81
C SER A 10 12.51 7.63 15.67
N TRP A 11 11.98 7.49 14.45
CA TRP A 11 10.78 6.73 14.16
C TRP A 11 11.04 5.24 13.91
N ILE A 12 12.29 4.84 13.69
CA ILE A 12 12.68 3.43 13.55
C ILE A 12 12.31 2.67 14.83
N GLY A 13 11.70 1.51 14.68
CA GLY A 13 11.20 0.66 15.76
C GLY A 13 9.79 1.02 16.26
N ARG A 14 9.21 2.14 15.79
CA ARG A 14 7.80 2.44 16.10
C ARG A 14 6.89 1.41 15.46
N SER A 15 5.93 0.90 16.23
CA SER A 15 4.99 -0.11 15.79
C SER A 15 3.54 0.26 16.10
N GLU A 16 2.63 -0.32 15.35
CA GLU A 16 1.19 -0.30 15.58
C GLU A 16 0.61 -1.69 15.29
N THR A 17 -0.52 -2.03 15.92
CA THR A 17 -1.17 -3.32 15.75
C THR A 17 -2.65 -3.12 15.47
N PHE A 18 -3.18 -3.90 14.52
CA PHE A 18 -4.60 -3.94 14.16
C PHE A 18 -5.10 -5.37 14.16
N GLU A 19 -6.33 -5.55 14.59
CA GLU A 19 -7.04 -6.83 14.54
C GLU A 19 -8.14 -6.77 13.49
N ASP A 20 -8.41 -7.91 12.85
CA ASP A 20 -9.51 -8.06 11.90
C ASP A 20 -9.95 -9.53 11.86
N THR A 21 -11.03 -9.79 11.13
CA THR A 21 -11.51 -11.15 10.84
C THR A 21 -11.64 -11.31 9.33
N ILE A 22 -11.13 -12.39 8.79
CA ILE A 22 -11.23 -12.69 7.36
C ILE A 22 -12.65 -13.14 7.04
N ASN A 23 -13.54 -12.19 6.79
CA ASN A 23 -14.91 -12.49 6.39
C ASN A 23 -15.03 -12.67 4.86
N PRO A 24 -16.04 -13.40 4.34
CA PRO A 24 -16.11 -13.76 2.92
C PRO A 24 -16.50 -12.60 2.01
N THR A 25 -17.17 -11.56 2.52
CA THR A 25 -17.75 -10.50 1.68
C THR A 25 -16.72 -9.75 0.83
N PRO A 26 -15.57 -9.29 1.33
CA PRO A 26 -14.56 -8.64 0.50
C PRO A 26 -14.00 -9.56 -0.59
N VAL A 27 -13.83 -10.86 -0.29
CA VAL A 27 -13.37 -11.86 -1.27
C VAL A 27 -14.35 -12.00 -2.41
N ILE A 28 -15.64 -12.17 -2.11
CA ILE A 28 -16.71 -12.28 -3.11
C ILE A 28 -16.79 -11.00 -3.94
N ALA A 29 -16.71 -9.83 -3.29
CA ALA A 29 -16.79 -8.54 -3.96
C ALA A 29 -15.60 -8.28 -4.91
N LEU A 30 -14.37 -8.63 -4.52
CA LEU A 30 -13.21 -8.50 -5.39
C LEU A 30 -13.24 -9.52 -6.54
N THR A 31 -13.67 -10.76 -6.29
CA THR A 31 -13.92 -11.77 -7.33
C THR A 31 -14.84 -11.23 -8.42
N ALA A 32 -15.97 -10.63 -8.02
CA ALA A 32 -16.93 -10.01 -8.95
C ALA A 32 -16.37 -8.75 -9.63
N THR A 33 -15.53 -7.98 -8.94
CA THR A 33 -14.91 -6.75 -9.49
C THR A 33 -13.90 -7.07 -10.60
N LEU A 34 -13.19 -8.20 -10.47
CA LEU A 34 -12.17 -8.64 -11.43
C LEU A 34 -12.68 -9.63 -12.48
N ASP A 35 -14.00 -9.85 -12.57
CA ASP A 35 -14.63 -10.84 -13.46
C ASP A 35 -14.01 -12.25 -13.35
N HIS A 36 -13.63 -12.63 -12.13
CA HIS A 36 -13.23 -14.00 -11.87
C HIS A 36 -14.48 -14.91 -11.80
N PRO A 37 -14.37 -16.18 -12.22
CA PRO A 37 -15.45 -17.14 -12.04
C PRO A 37 -15.90 -17.19 -10.58
N ALA A 38 -17.21 -17.15 -10.37
CA ALA A 38 -17.77 -17.28 -9.03
C ALA A 38 -17.49 -18.68 -8.47
N THR A 39 -16.68 -18.76 -7.45
CA THR A 39 -16.43 -19.97 -6.68
C THR A 39 -17.04 -19.81 -5.30
N PRO A 40 -17.60 -20.88 -4.71
CA PRO A 40 -18.11 -20.81 -3.34
C PRO A 40 -17.01 -20.36 -2.37
N VAL A 41 -17.29 -19.33 -1.59
CA VAL A 41 -16.40 -18.82 -0.54
C VAL A 41 -17.02 -19.14 0.81
N SER A 42 -16.38 -19.98 1.59
CA SER A 42 -16.83 -20.44 2.91
C SER A 42 -15.67 -20.41 3.90
N ALA A 43 -15.98 -20.66 5.17
CA ALA A 43 -14.95 -20.83 6.20
C ALA A 43 -13.90 -21.86 5.75
N GLY A 44 -12.63 -21.53 5.97
CA GLY A 44 -11.48 -22.34 5.54
C GLY A 44 -11.01 -22.09 4.09
N THR A 45 -11.76 -21.36 3.24
CA THR A 45 -11.29 -20.98 1.89
C THR A 45 -10.04 -20.11 2.00
N PRO A 46 -8.90 -20.50 1.37
CA PRO A 46 -7.69 -19.69 1.43
C PRO A 46 -7.83 -18.41 0.63
N LEU A 47 -7.27 -17.32 1.15
CA LEU A 47 -7.15 -16.06 0.40
C LEU A 47 -6.13 -16.22 -0.74
N PRO A 48 -6.42 -15.71 -1.93
CA PRO A 48 -5.40 -15.53 -2.95
C PRO A 48 -4.29 -14.59 -2.45
N PRO A 49 -3.04 -14.75 -2.94
CA PRO A 49 -1.97 -13.80 -2.64
C PRO A 49 -2.38 -12.37 -2.89
N LEU A 50 -1.96 -11.44 -1.99
CA LEU A 50 -2.26 -10.00 -1.98
C LEU A 50 -3.70 -9.63 -1.58
N TRP A 51 -4.65 -10.56 -1.48
CA TRP A 51 -6.02 -10.24 -1.09
C TRP A 51 -6.17 -9.91 0.39
N HIS A 52 -5.12 -10.07 1.19
CA HIS A 52 -5.07 -9.55 2.56
C HIS A 52 -5.21 -8.02 2.62
N TRP A 53 -4.96 -7.29 1.53
CA TRP A 53 -5.21 -5.84 1.43
C TRP A 53 -6.69 -5.44 1.46
N LEU A 54 -7.61 -6.41 1.38
CA LEU A 54 -9.04 -6.20 1.60
C LEU A 54 -9.42 -6.08 3.08
N TYR A 55 -8.45 -6.28 3.96
CA TYR A 55 -8.61 -6.29 5.41
C TYR A 55 -7.67 -5.26 6.05
N PHE A 56 -7.83 -5.02 7.35
CA PHE A 56 -7.07 -3.97 8.06
C PHE A 56 -7.21 -2.60 7.40
N LEU A 57 -8.44 -2.28 6.97
CA LEU A 57 -8.72 -1.07 6.19
C LEU A 57 -8.32 0.21 6.97
N PRO A 58 -7.76 1.25 6.30
CA PRO A 58 -7.31 2.48 6.92
C PRO A 58 -8.49 3.39 7.29
N MET A 59 -9.22 3.08 8.36
CA MET A 59 -10.47 3.76 8.78
C MET A 59 -10.20 5.09 9.47
N HIS A 60 -9.68 6.08 8.74
CA HIS A 60 -9.55 7.44 9.22
C HIS A 60 -10.85 8.22 9.09
N ARG A 61 -11.09 9.16 10.01
CA ARG A 61 -12.23 10.09 9.90
C ARG A 61 -12.04 10.99 8.69
N GLN A 62 -13.14 11.42 8.05
CA GLN A 62 -13.08 12.32 6.89
C GLN A 62 -12.30 13.61 7.20
N SER A 63 -12.39 14.14 8.43
CA SER A 63 -11.62 15.31 8.88
C SER A 63 -10.11 15.07 9.00
N GLU A 64 -9.66 13.80 9.01
CA GLU A 64 -8.26 13.39 9.09
C GLU A 64 -7.66 13.10 7.72
N ILE A 65 -8.45 13.19 6.65
CA ILE A 65 -8.01 12.98 5.27
C ILE A 65 -7.52 14.29 4.66
N GLY A 66 -6.40 14.23 3.94
CA GLY A 66 -5.85 15.34 3.17
C GLY A 66 -6.54 15.52 1.81
N ALA A 67 -6.21 16.60 1.12
CA ALA A 67 -6.80 16.93 -0.18
C ALA A 67 -6.45 15.90 -1.28
N ASP A 68 -5.37 15.16 -1.12
CA ASP A 68 -4.93 14.07 -2.00
C ASP A 68 -5.66 12.75 -1.72
N GLY A 69 -6.44 12.65 -0.63
CA GLY A 69 -7.16 11.45 -0.21
C GLY A 69 -6.37 10.52 0.71
N HIS A 70 -5.14 10.86 1.07
CA HIS A 70 -4.41 10.14 2.12
C HIS A 70 -4.75 10.68 3.52
N ALA A 71 -4.53 9.84 4.55
CA ALA A 71 -4.50 10.33 5.92
C ALA A 71 -3.47 11.45 6.09
N LYS A 72 -3.84 12.49 6.85
CA LYS A 72 -2.94 13.59 7.20
C LYS A 72 -1.69 13.05 7.89
N ARG A 73 -0.58 13.76 7.73
CA ARG A 73 0.73 13.35 8.28
C ARG A 73 0.76 13.46 9.79
N GLY A 74 1.68 12.71 10.43
CA GLY A 74 1.89 12.71 11.88
C GLY A 74 1.20 11.57 12.63
N GLY A 75 0.61 10.60 11.90
CA GLY A 75 0.14 9.33 12.44
C GLY A 75 1.27 8.35 12.71
N PHE A 76 1.14 7.11 12.21
CA PHE A 76 2.16 6.06 12.34
C PHE A 76 3.45 6.39 11.59
N LEU A 77 3.35 6.87 10.34
CA LEU A 77 4.50 7.22 9.52
C LEU A 77 5.16 8.54 9.96
N PRO A 78 6.50 8.69 9.76
CA PRO A 78 7.22 9.91 10.13
C PRO A 78 6.70 11.14 9.37
N PRO A 79 6.75 12.34 9.99
CA PRO A 79 6.27 13.58 9.40
C PRO A 79 7.27 14.14 8.37
N VAL A 80 7.54 13.38 7.31
CA VAL A 80 8.47 13.78 6.26
C VAL A 80 7.99 15.06 5.59
N PRO A 81 8.81 16.14 5.52
CA PRO A 81 8.41 17.43 4.98
C PRO A 81 8.52 17.52 3.45
N LEU A 82 8.32 16.40 2.73
CA LEU A 82 8.34 16.34 1.27
C LEU A 82 6.90 16.13 0.75
N PRO A 83 6.45 16.85 -0.28
CA PRO A 83 5.04 16.91 -0.67
C PRO A 83 4.51 15.58 -1.22
N ARG A 84 5.27 14.86 -2.01
CA ARG A 84 4.82 13.62 -2.67
C ARG A 84 5.20 12.41 -1.86
N ARG A 85 4.21 11.51 -1.61
CA ARG A 85 4.39 10.20 -1.00
C ARG A 85 3.96 9.14 -2.00
N MET A 86 4.83 8.19 -2.29
CA MET A 86 4.61 7.15 -3.30
C MET A 86 4.95 5.77 -2.74
N TRP A 87 4.26 4.75 -3.20
CA TRP A 87 4.68 3.35 -3.05
C TRP A 87 5.86 3.08 -4.00
N ALA A 88 7.00 2.69 -3.46
CA ALA A 88 8.18 2.36 -4.25
C ALA A 88 8.25 0.87 -4.60
N GLY A 89 7.73 0.01 -3.73
CA GLY A 89 7.68 -1.43 -3.93
C GLY A 89 7.27 -2.18 -2.67
N SER A 90 7.00 -3.48 -2.81
CA SER A 90 6.85 -4.40 -1.69
C SER A 90 7.51 -5.74 -2.00
N GLN A 91 7.97 -6.41 -0.92
CA GLN A 91 8.43 -7.78 -0.94
C GLN A 91 7.55 -8.59 0.01
N PHE A 92 7.18 -9.81 -0.40
CA PHE A 92 6.26 -10.65 0.36
C PHE A 92 6.88 -12.01 0.66
N GLU A 93 6.66 -12.49 1.89
CA GLU A 93 6.94 -13.85 2.33
C GLU A 93 5.62 -14.51 2.75
N PHE A 94 5.03 -15.33 1.88
CA PHE A 94 3.84 -16.12 2.18
C PHE A 94 4.28 -17.42 2.86
N ARG A 95 4.10 -17.53 4.18
CA ARG A 95 4.57 -18.67 5.00
C ARG A 95 3.48 -19.71 5.21
N SER A 96 2.23 -19.26 5.40
CA SER A 96 1.07 -20.14 5.51
C SER A 96 -0.17 -19.46 4.94
N PRO A 97 -1.20 -20.23 4.49
CA PRO A 97 -2.41 -19.64 3.94
C PRO A 97 -3.23 -18.94 5.04
N ILE A 98 -3.63 -17.71 4.77
CA ILE A 98 -4.68 -16.99 5.51
C ILE A 98 -6.02 -17.46 4.96
N ARG A 99 -7.01 -17.76 5.82
CA ARG A 99 -8.27 -18.38 5.42
C ARG A 99 -9.48 -17.57 5.87
N VAL A 100 -10.55 -17.66 5.12
CA VAL A 100 -11.86 -17.13 5.53
C VAL A 100 -12.29 -17.75 6.86
N GLY A 101 -12.64 -16.90 7.81
CA GLY A 101 -12.95 -17.26 9.20
C GLY A 101 -11.78 -17.06 10.18
N ASP A 102 -10.56 -16.87 9.71
CA ASP A 102 -9.42 -16.59 10.59
C ASP A 102 -9.60 -15.25 11.30
N ARG A 103 -9.29 -15.21 12.60
CA ARG A 103 -8.97 -13.99 13.31
C ARG A 103 -7.53 -13.64 13.01
N VAL A 104 -7.29 -12.40 12.59
CA VAL A 104 -5.97 -11.97 12.16
C VAL A 104 -5.51 -10.74 12.92
N VAL A 105 -4.22 -10.69 13.20
CA VAL A 105 -3.54 -9.56 13.82
C VAL A 105 -2.42 -9.12 12.90
N ARG A 106 -2.40 -7.84 12.51
CA ARG A 106 -1.30 -7.24 11.76
C ARG A 106 -0.50 -6.33 12.67
N THR A 107 0.78 -6.62 12.85
CA THR A 107 1.76 -5.72 13.46
C THR A 107 2.59 -5.06 12.37
N SER A 108 2.60 -3.73 12.36
CA SER A 108 3.37 -2.91 11.42
C SER A 108 4.50 -2.23 12.18
N THR A 109 5.74 -2.36 11.72
CA THR A 109 6.93 -1.76 12.36
C THR A 109 7.70 -0.96 11.32
N ILE A 110 8.15 0.24 11.67
CA ILE A 110 9.07 1.02 10.84
C ILE A 110 10.46 0.42 11.01
N ASP A 111 10.94 -0.29 9.99
CA ASP A 111 12.24 -0.97 10.02
C ASP A 111 13.39 -0.04 9.64
N ASP A 112 13.15 0.92 8.73
CA ASP A 112 14.21 1.85 8.30
C ASP A 112 13.62 3.21 7.88
N VAL A 113 14.41 4.26 8.08
CA VAL A 113 14.18 5.61 7.55
C VAL A 113 15.50 6.14 7.01
N THR A 114 15.62 6.21 5.69
CA THR A 114 16.85 6.64 5.01
C THR A 114 16.61 7.88 4.16
N THR A 115 17.41 8.93 4.39
CA THR A 115 17.45 10.14 3.56
C THR A 115 18.55 10.01 2.51
N LYS A 116 18.22 10.26 1.24
CA LYS A 116 19.17 10.31 0.13
C LYS A 116 19.02 11.63 -0.64
N THR A 117 20.11 12.13 -1.16
CA THR A 117 20.09 13.25 -2.11
C THR A 117 20.46 12.70 -3.48
N GLY A 118 19.52 12.75 -4.39
CA GLY A 118 19.68 12.30 -5.77
C GLY A 118 19.75 13.47 -6.73
N ARG A 119 19.85 13.16 -8.03
CA ARG A 119 19.89 14.15 -9.11
C ARG A 119 18.64 15.04 -9.15
N THR A 120 17.49 14.52 -8.74
CA THR A 120 16.17 15.18 -8.75
C THR A 120 15.77 15.70 -7.35
N GLY A 121 16.74 15.99 -6.47
CA GLY A 121 16.47 16.53 -5.13
C GLY A 121 16.52 15.51 -3.99
N LYS A 122 15.94 15.88 -2.87
CA LYS A 122 15.92 15.09 -1.64
C LYS A 122 14.87 13.97 -1.74
N LEU A 123 15.27 12.78 -1.32
CA LEU A 123 14.40 11.60 -1.20
C LEU A 123 14.46 11.08 0.24
N VAL A 124 13.33 10.68 0.77
CA VAL A 124 13.26 9.96 2.06
C VAL A 124 12.57 8.63 1.81
N PHE A 125 13.24 7.54 2.13
CA PHE A 125 12.69 6.20 2.10
C PHE A 125 12.27 5.78 3.50
N VAL A 126 11.08 5.21 3.60
CA VAL A 126 10.58 4.60 4.84
C VAL A 126 10.23 3.16 4.52
N LYS A 127 10.88 2.21 5.20
CA LYS A 127 10.56 0.79 5.09
C LYS A 127 9.66 0.41 6.26
N VAL A 128 8.50 -0.15 5.94
CA VAL A 128 7.58 -0.69 6.94
C VAL A 128 7.50 -2.20 6.76
N ARG A 129 7.68 -2.94 7.84
CA ARG A 129 7.45 -4.37 7.88
C ARG A 129 6.07 -4.62 8.50
N HIS A 130 5.23 -5.35 7.78
CA HIS A 130 3.92 -5.81 8.24
C HIS A 130 3.99 -7.32 8.47
N GLU A 131 3.60 -7.78 9.64
CA GLU A 131 3.53 -9.18 10.02
C GLU A 131 2.08 -9.52 10.33
N VAL A 132 1.52 -10.50 9.61
CA VAL A 132 0.13 -10.94 9.79
C VAL A 132 0.11 -12.31 10.45
N PHE A 133 -0.47 -12.38 11.63
CA PHE A 133 -0.64 -13.59 12.42
C PHE A 133 -2.08 -14.08 12.34
N CYS A 134 -2.30 -15.39 12.31
CA CYS A 134 -3.61 -16.00 12.26
C CYS A 134 -3.89 -16.83 13.53
N ASN A 135 -5.05 -16.65 14.15
CA ASN A 135 -5.56 -17.51 15.22
C ASN A 135 -4.57 -17.74 16.38
N ASP A 136 -3.92 -16.67 16.84
CA ASP A 136 -2.91 -16.68 17.91
C ASP A 136 -1.65 -17.53 17.62
N ALA A 137 -1.35 -17.80 16.35
CA ALA A 137 -0.12 -18.48 15.97
C ALA A 137 1.12 -17.68 16.42
N ALA A 138 2.19 -18.37 16.83
CA ALA A 138 3.43 -17.75 17.23
C ALA A 138 4.23 -17.16 16.05
N GLU A 139 4.04 -17.70 14.84
CA GLU A 139 4.72 -17.27 13.62
C GLU A 139 3.75 -16.57 12.68
N PRO A 140 4.18 -15.52 11.97
CA PRO A 140 3.35 -14.83 11.01
C PRO A 140 3.04 -15.72 9.80
N ALA A 141 1.78 -15.69 9.33
CA ALA A 141 1.37 -16.33 8.09
C ALA A 141 1.89 -15.59 6.85
N LEU A 142 2.07 -14.26 6.97
CA LEU A 142 2.55 -13.39 5.92
C LEU A 142 3.46 -12.32 6.52
N VAL A 143 4.58 -12.04 5.84
CA VAL A 143 5.40 -10.85 6.08
C VAL A 143 5.45 -10.03 4.80
N GLU A 144 5.14 -8.74 4.90
CA GLU A 144 5.27 -7.76 3.81
C GLU A 144 6.28 -6.69 4.22
N PHE A 145 7.25 -6.42 3.35
CA PHE A 145 8.12 -5.24 3.44
C PHE A 145 7.61 -4.21 2.44
N HIS A 146 7.15 -3.08 2.94
CA HIS A 146 6.57 -1.99 2.16
C HIS A 146 7.56 -0.82 2.12
N ASP A 147 8.10 -0.52 0.94
CA ASP A 147 8.99 0.60 0.71
C ASP A 147 8.19 1.82 0.24
N ILE A 148 8.19 2.87 1.06
CA ILE A 148 7.54 4.15 0.79
C ILE A 148 8.63 5.16 0.45
N VAL A 149 8.45 5.95 -0.61
CA VAL A 149 9.35 7.05 -0.97
C VAL A 149 8.62 8.38 -0.87
N TYR A 150 9.28 9.34 -0.25
CA TYR A 150 8.86 10.75 -0.26
C TYR A 150 9.84 11.54 -1.13
N ARG A 151 9.31 12.45 -1.94
CA ARG A 151 10.10 13.28 -2.86
C ARG A 151 9.55 14.70 -2.97
N GLU A 152 10.37 15.59 -3.51
CA GLU A 152 9.96 16.94 -3.91
C GLU A 152 8.86 16.87 -4.98
N ALA A 153 8.10 17.96 -5.10
CA ALA A 153 7.23 18.16 -6.25
C ALA A 153 8.09 18.31 -7.52
N GLN A 154 7.55 17.87 -8.63
CA GLN A 154 8.19 18.04 -9.92
C GLN A 154 8.23 19.53 -10.27
N GLY A 155 9.42 20.05 -10.59
CA GLY A 155 9.56 21.41 -11.07
C GLY A 155 9.19 21.52 -12.55
N PRO A 156 8.94 22.75 -13.05
CA PRO A 156 8.63 22.97 -14.46
C PRO A 156 9.76 22.58 -15.42
N ASP A 157 11.01 22.56 -14.93
CA ASP A 157 12.21 22.22 -15.70
C ASP A 157 12.65 20.76 -15.54
N ASP A 158 11.92 19.95 -14.79
CA ASP A 158 12.25 18.54 -14.59
C ASP A 158 12.02 17.75 -15.88
N VAL A 159 13.09 17.17 -16.40
CA VAL A 159 13.02 16.30 -17.58
C VAL A 159 12.40 14.96 -17.17
N VAL A 160 11.21 14.68 -17.69
CA VAL A 160 10.60 13.36 -17.56
C VAL A 160 11.42 12.36 -18.39
N PRO A 161 11.99 11.30 -17.78
CA PRO A 161 12.72 10.30 -18.56
C PRO A 161 11.77 9.64 -19.58
N PRO A 162 12.27 9.24 -20.76
CA PRO A 162 11.46 8.55 -21.75
C PRO A 162 10.88 7.26 -21.14
N PRO A 163 9.64 6.88 -21.53
CA PRO A 163 9.01 5.68 -21.02
C PRO A 163 9.85 4.44 -21.41
N GLN A 164 10.05 3.56 -20.45
CA GLN A 164 10.69 2.27 -20.71
C GLN A 164 9.66 1.32 -21.32
N ALA A 165 9.95 0.75 -22.49
CA ALA A 165 9.07 -0.23 -23.10
C ALA A 165 8.98 -1.50 -22.23
N ALA A 166 7.77 -2.06 -22.13
CA ALA A 166 7.58 -3.37 -21.48
C ALA A 166 8.19 -4.48 -22.35
N PRO A 167 8.63 -5.61 -21.75
CA PRO A 167 9.07 -6.79 -22.50
C PRO A 167 7.96 -7.27 -23.45
N VAL A 168 8.33 -7.60 -24.70
CA VAL A 168 7.36 -8.07 -25.70
C VAL A 168 7.08 -9.57 -25.59
N GLU A 169 8.01 -10.34 -25.02
CA GLU A 169 7.87 -11.78 -24.82
C GLU A 169 7.33 -12.08 -23.42
N ALA A 170 6.27 -12.88 -23.33
CA ALA A 170 5.68 -13.33 -22.08
C ALA A 170 5.12 -14.74 -22.24
N ALA A 171 5.43 -15.62 -21.28
CA ALA A 171 4.85 -16.97 -21.22
C ALA A 171 3.34 -16.94 -20.90
N TRP A 172 2.87 -15.90 -20.26
CA TRP A 172 1.47 -15.67 -19.93
C TRP A 172 1.11 -14.18 -20.07
N ARG A 173 -0.06 -13.88 -20.61
CA ARG A 173 -0.56 -12.51 -20.77
C ARG A 173 -2.04 -12.43 -20.43
N ARG A 174 -2.39 -11.42 -19.63
CA ARG A 174 -3.77 -11.00 -19.40
C ARG A 174 -3.87 -9.50 -19.65
N GLN A 175 -4.83 -9.09 -20.44
CA GLN A 175 -5.13 -7.68 -20.66
C GLN A 175 -6.28 -7.26 -19.77
N ILE A 176 -6.11 -6.15 -19.05
CA ILE A 176 -7.16 -5.52 -18.23
C ILE A 176 -7.26 -4.07 -18.71
N VAL A 177 -8.49 -3.62 -18.97
CA VAL A 177 -8.79 -2.22 -19.30
C VAL A 177 -9.43 -1.59 -18.07
N PRO A 178 -8.69 -0.79 -17.30
CA PRO A 178 -9.20 -0.15 -16.08
C PRO A 178 -10.08 1.04 -16.47
N ASP A 179 -11.39 0.86 -16.45
CA ASP A 179 -12.34 1.96 -16.58
C ASP A 179 -12.60 2.64 -15.21
N ASP A 180 -13.30 3.77 -15.21
CA ASP A 180 -13.57 4.54 -14.00
C ASP A 180 -14.36 3.74 -12.95
N VAL A 181 -15.23 2.82 -13.39
CA VAL A 181 -16.04 1.96 -12.51
C VAL A 181 -15.16 0.92 -11.82
N LEU A 182 -14.27 0.26 -12.57
CA LEU A 182 -13.32 -0.71 -12.01
C LEU A 182 -12.39 -0.04 -11.00
N LEU A 183 -11.83 1.12 -11.33
CA LEU A 183 -10.95 1.89 -10.44
C LEU A 183 -11.66 2.30 -9.15
N PHE A 184 -12.89 2.80 -9.27
CA PHE A 184 -13.71 3.16 -8.11
C PHE A 184 -14.01 1.94 -7.21
N ARG A 185 -14.47 0.82 -7.80
CA ARG A 185 -14.79 -0.40 -7.06
C ARG A 185 -13.59 -0.95 -6.31
N TYR A 186 -12.42 -0.98 -6.95
CA TYR A 186 -11.20 -1.45 -6.31
C TYR A 186 -10.78 -0.53 -5.16
N SER A 187 -10.79 0.79 -5.36
CA SER A 187 -10.50 1.78 -4.32
C SER A 187 -11.48 1.68 -3.14
N ALA A 188 -12.77 1.46 -3.42
CA ALA A 188 -13.78 1.30 -2.38
C ALA A 188 -13.55 0.01 -1.56
N LEU A 189 -13.21 -1.11 -2.20
CA LEU A 189 -12.94 -2.39 -1.53
C LEU A 189 -11.71 -2.34 -0.62
N THR A 190 -10.69 -1.60 -1.01
CA THR A 190 -9.47 -1.40 -0.22
C THR A 190 -9.54 -0.19 0.71
N PHE A 191 -10.67 0.52 0.73
CA PHE A 191 -10.90 1.79 1.42
C PHE A 191 -9.81 2.83 1.12
N ASN A 192 -9.28 2.79 -0.09
CA ASN A 192 -8.20 3.67 -0.53
C ASN A 192 -8.77 4.95 -1.14
N GLY A 193 -8.73 6.03 -0.37
CA GLY A 193 -9.20 7.36 -0.79
C GLY A 193 -8.21 8.16 -1.63
N HIS A 194 -7.01 7.65 -1.92
CA HIS A 194 -6.00 8.40 -2.67
C HIS A 194 -6.46 8.65 -4.10
N ARG A 195 -6.63 9.92 -4.44
CA ARG A 195 -7.28 10.39 -5.68
C ARG A 195 -6.58 9.95 -6.96
N ILE A 196 -5.29 9.68 -6.92
CA ILE A 196 -4.51 9.17 -8.06
C ILE A 196 -5.08 7.87 -8.64
N HIS A 197 -5.81 7.07 -7.85
CA HIS A 197 -6.32 5.78 -8.27
C HIS A 197 -7.68 5.84 -8.97
N TYR A 198 -8.44 6.95 -8.84
CA TYR A 198 -9.82 7.01 -9.35
C TYR A 198 -10.25 8.38 -9.88
N ASP A 199 -9.51 9.46 -9.61
CA ASP A 199 -9.87 10.82 -10.03
C ASP A 199 -9.00 11.24 -11.22
N ARG A 200 -9.48 10.98 -12.43
CA ARG A 200 -8.79 11.32 -13.68
C ARG A 200 -8.40 12.81 -13.74
N ARG A 201 -9.29 13.71 -13.30
CA ARG A 201 -9.01 15.14 -13.31
C ARG A 201 -7.84 15.49 -12.40
N TYR A 202 -7.81 14.91 -11.20
CA TYR A 202 -6.71 15.11 -10.27
C TYR A 202 -5.38 14.60 -10.85
N VAL A 203 -5.38 13.39 -11.41
CA VAL A 203 -4.18 12.79 -12.00
C VAL A 203 -3.63 13.66 -13.13
N THR A 204 -4.47 14.15 -14.04
CA THR A 204 -4.01 14.91 -15.21
C THR A 204 -3.70 16.38 -14.93
N GLN A 205 -4.23 16.98 -13.87
CA GLN A 205 -4.05 18.41 -13.57
C GLN A 205 -3.11 18.69 -12.41
N VAL A 206 -2.96 17.73 -11.47
CA VAL A 206 -2.18 17.92 -10.24
C VAL A 206 -0.94 17.04 -10.22
N GLU A 207 -1.05 15.78 -10.67
CA GLU A 207 0.07 14.85 -10.66
C GLU A 207 0.92 14.90 -11.95
N GLY A 208 0.36 15.29 -13.09
CA GLY A 208 1.05 15.52 -14.38
C GLY A 208 1.01 14.32 -15.28
#